data_72d70ce7ec3c694728960116a80b306b
#
_entry.id   72d70ce7ec3c694728960116a80b306b
#
_cell.length_a   1.000
_cell.length_b   1.000
_cell.length_c   1.000
_cell.angle_alpha   90.00
_cell.angle_beta   90.00
_cell.angle_gamma   90.00
#
_symmetry.space_group_name_H-M   'P 1'
#
loop_
_entity.id
_entity.type
_entity.pdbx_description
1 polymer ?
#
loop_
_entity_poly.entity_id
_entity_poly.type
_entity_poly.pdbx_seq_one_letter_code
_entity_poly.pdbx_strand_id
1 'polypeptide(L)'
;DDDPEIITKLRNNLRCRKKGFTTKNRDRLRALLSPRNQFRFLNLTDNLIMLAKQKGLTRRAALLYQKALVHEILINAPMRFGNLVGLNIHRHIKRIENGRSVRIILAIPEFEVKNGEYLEYELPAHAIRLLDDYLETYRPILQKGEDAGWLFPGAIEGRHKNEVTLREQLCKAVKKHT
;
A
#
# COMPACT_ATOMS: atom_id res chain seq x y z
N ASP A 1 13.35 -36.83 32.49
CA ASP A 1 13.49 -35.73 33.45
C ASP A 1 13.08 -34.43 32.72
N ASP A 2 11.83 -34.08 32.87
CA ASP A 2 11.28 -32.85 32.30
C ASP A 2 11.69 -31.69 33.20
N ASP A 3 12.71 -30.97 32.81
CA ASP A 3 13.18 -29.77 33.54
C ASP A 3 12.07 -28.70 33.53
N PRO A 4 11.52 -28.30 34.70
CA PRO A 4 10.44 -27.33 34.83
C PRO A 4 10.79 -25.97 34.22
N GLU A 5 12.07 -25.58 34.16
CA GLU A 5 12.51 -24.34 33.54
C GLU A 5 12.41 -24.38 31.99
N ILE A 6 12.73 -25.54 31.38
CA ILE A 6 12.60 -25.72 29.94
C ILE A 6 11.11 -25.69 29.54
N ILE A 7 10.26 -26.34 30.29
CA ILE A 7 8.81 -26.34 30.07
C ILE A 7 8.25 -24.91 30.19
N THR A 8 8.71 -24.14 31.19
CA THR A 8 8.27 -22.76 31.40
C THR A 8 8.76 -21.84 30.28
N LYS A 9 10.00 -21.99 29.79
CA LYS A 9 10.52 -21.26 28.63
C LYS A 9 9.77 -21.60 27.35
N LEU A 10 9.50 -22.89 27.08
CA LEU A 10 8.69 -23.33 25.94
C LEU A 10 7.26 -22.80 26.03
N ARG A 11 6.63 -22.83 27.20
CA ARG A 11 5.29 -22.29 27.44
C ARG A 11 5.22 -20.77 27.20
N ASN A 12 6.27 -20.02 27.57
CA ASN A 12 6.36 -18.58 27.32
C ASN A 12 6.60 -18.25 25.83
N ASN A 13 7.35 -19.07 25.13
CA ASN A 13 7.57 -18.95 23.69
C ASN A 13 6.35 -19.39 22.86
N LEU A 14 5.57 -20.36 23.37
CA LEU A 14 4.32 -20.85 22.78
C LEU A 14 3.08 -20.04 23.21
N ARG A 15 3.23 -18.99 24.02
CA ARG A 15 2.11 -18.09 24.32
C ARG A 15 1.57 -17.54 23.01
N CYS A 16 0.45 -18.09 22.58
CA CYS A 16 -0.33 -17.54 21.47
C CYS A 16 -0.43 -16.02 21.65
N ARG A 17 0.11 -15.28 20.71
CA ARG A 17 -0.05 -13.80 20.70
C ARG A 17 -1.53 -13.53 20.83
N LYS A 18 -1.93 -12.77 21.85
CA LYS A 18 -3.32 -12.40 22.08
C LYS A 18 -3.91 -11.93 20.75
N LYS A 19 -4.89 -12.68 20.22
CA LYS A 19 -5.64 -12.27 19.05
C LYS A 19 -6.42 -11.02 19.44
N GLY A 20 -6.18 -9.91 18.78
CA GLY A 20 -6.92 -8.67 19.02
C GLY A 20 -6.07 -7.40 18.92
N PHE A 21 -6.72 -6.28 19.02
CA PHE A 21 -6.07 -4.97 19.02
C PHE A 21 -5.27 -4.76 20.30
N THR A 22 -3.96 -4.54 20.15
CA THR A 22 -3.12 -4.13 21.28
C THR A 22 -3.50 -2.71 21.71
N THR A 23 -3.26 -2.36 22.99
CA THR A 23 -3.48 -1.00 23.52
C THR A 23 -2.81 0.05 22.63
N LYS A 24 -1.56 -0.19 22.23
CA LYS A 24 -0.83 0.67 21.30
C LYS A 24 -1.54 0.91 19.97
N ASN A 25 -2.15 -0.12 19.39
CA ASN A 25 -2.89 0.02 18.13
C ASN A 25 -4.22 0.73 18.34
N ARG A 26 -4.88 0.47 19.46
CA ARG A 26 -6.11 1.18 19.86
C ARG A 26 -5.86 2.69 20.02
N ASP A 27 -4.76 3.06 20.68
CA ASP A 27 -4.40 4.47 20.88
C ASP A 27 -4.07 5.17 19.55
N ARG A 28 -3.42 4.47 18.62
CA ARG A 28 -3.18 5.00 17.27
C ARG A 28 -4.46 5.26 16.49
N LEU A 29 -5.48 4.41 16.67
CA LEU A 29 -6.77 4.57 16.01
C LEU A 29 -7.65 5.65 16.66
N ARG A 30 -7.39 6.04 17.93
CA ARG A 30 -8.14 7.11 18.60
C ARG A 30 -8.14 8.43 17.82
N ALA A 31 -7.04 8.75 17.13
CA ALA A 31 -6.98 9.94 16.29
C ALA A 31 -8.02 9.94 15.15
N LEU A 32 -8.38 8.74 14.64
CA LEU A 32 -9.39 8.57 13.61
C LEU A 32 -10.84 8.58 14.14
N LEU A 33 -11.04 8.64 15.47
CA LEU A 33 -12.39 8.80 16.05
C LEU A 33 -12.94 10.23 15.85
N SER A 34 -12.08 11.21 15.60
CA SER A 34 -12.51 12.57 15.26
C SER A 34 -13.07 12.61 13.83
N PRO A 35 -14.33 13.09 13.62
CA PRO A 35 -14.90 13.24 12.28
C PRO A 35 -14.03 14.11 11.35
N ARG A 36 -13.39 15.13 11.91
CA ARG A 36 -12.47 16.00 11.15
C ARG A 36 -11.27 15.23 10.63
N ASN A 37 -10.67 14.36 11.45
CA ASN A 37 -9.52 13.54 11.04
C ASN A 37 -9.94 12.45 10.06
N GLN A 38 -11.12 11.85 10.23
CA GLN A 38 -11.69 10.91 9.25
C GLN A 38 -11.87 11.58 7.90
N PHE A 39 -12.51 12.75 7.86
CA PHE A 39 -12.70 13.50 6.62
C PHE A 39 -11.37 13.80 5.93
N ARG A 40 -10.38 14.29 6.66
CA ARG A 40 -9.05 14.59 6.11
C ARG A 40 -8.33 13.34 5.61
N PHE A 41 -8.44 12.23 6.34
CA PHE A 41 -7.85 10.96 5.95
C PHE A 41 -8.49 10.44 4.67
N LEU A 42 -9.81 10.42 4.56
CA LEU A 42 -10.52 9.97 3.37
C LEU A 42 -10.25 10.85 2.14
N ASN A 43 -10.05 12.15 2.34
CA ASN A 43 -9.73 13.09 1.25
C ASN A 43 -8.22 13.25 0.98
N LEU A 44 -7.37 12.44 1.62
CA LEU A 44 -5.91 12.55 1.45
C LEU A 44 -5.50 12.27 0.00
N THR A 45 -6.10 11.29 -0.65
CA THR A 45 -5.85 10.94 -2.06
C THR A 45 -6.07 12.17 -2.95
N ASP A 46 -7.22 12.80 -2.88
CA ASP A 46 -7.58 13.96 -3.70
C ASP A 46 -6.67 15.15 -3.44
N ASN A 47 -6.35 15.41 -2.18
CA ASN A 47 -5.42 16.48 -1.79
C ASN A 47 -4.02 16.25 -2.38
N LEU A 48 -3.52 15.02 -2.36
CA LEU A 48 -2.21 14.69 -2.93
C LEU A 48 -2.20 14.80 -4.46
N ILE A 49 -3.29 14.41 -5.13
CA ILE A 49 -3.47 14.56 -6.59
C ILE A 49 -3.48 16.04 -6.95
N MET A 50 -4.26 16.85 -6.26
CA MET A 50 -4.32 18.30 -6.49
C MET A 50 -2.93 18.94 -6.36
N LEU A 51 -2.18 18.60 -5.30
CA LEU A 51 -0.82 19.08 -5.10
C LEU A 51 0.16 18.57 -6.17
N ALA A 52 -0.02 17.36 -6.69
CA ALA A 52 0.78 16.82 -7.77
C ALA A 52 0.54 17.61 -9.07
N LYS A 53 -0.73 17.81 -9.44
CA LYS A 53 -1.13 18.56 -10.65
C LYS A 53 -0.57 19.99 -10.65
N GLN A 54 -0.52 20.66 -9.50
CA GLN A 54 0.07 22.00 -9.37
C GLN A 54 1.59 22.05 -9.66
N LYS A 55 2.28 20.91 -9.63
CA LYS A 55 3.74 20.83 -9.82
C LYS A 55 4.13 20.37 -11.22
N GLY A 56 3.17 20.21 -12.12
CA GLY A 56 3.41 19.72 -13.48
C GLY A 56 4.03 18.31 -13.51
N LEU A 57 4.65 17.95 -14.63
CA LEU A 57 5.26 16.63 -14.83
C LEU A 57 6.69 16.58 -14.26
N THR A 58 6.80 16.70 -12.96
CA THR A 58 8.07 16.66 -12.23
C THR A 58 8.19 15.40 -11.38
N ARG A 59 9.42 15.00 -11.03
CA ARG A 59 9.66 13.91 -10.08
C ARG A 59 8.96 14.14 -8.74
N ARG A 60 8.82 15.40 -8.31
CA ARG A 60 8.12 15.75 -7.07
C ARG A 60 6.62 15.49 -7.20
N ALA A 61 6.02 15.83 -8.33
CA ALA A 61 4.62 15.51 -8.64
C ALA A 61 4.40 13.99 -8.68
N ALA A 62 5.27 13.27 -9.38
CA ALA A 62 5.19 11.81 -9.47
C ALA A 62 5.27 11.12 -8.10
N LEU A 63 6.09 11.62 -7.17
CA LEU A 63 6.14 11.12 -5.79
C LEU A 63 4.90 11.49 -4.96
N LEU A 64 4.22 12.60 -5.24
CA LEU A 64 2.94 12.94 -4.62
C LEU A 64 1.84 12.01 -5.14
N TYR A 65 1.78 11.82 -6.44
CA TYR A 65 0.82 10.94 -7.10
C TYR A 65 0.99 9.48 -6.66
N GLN A 66 2.25 9.01 -6.56
CA GLN A 66 2.56 7.69 -6.02
C GLN A 66 1.99 7.50 -4.59
N LYS A 67 2.11 8.51 -3.73
CA LYS A 67 1.55 8.45 -2.37
C LYS A 67 0.02 8.45 -2.38
N ALA A 68 -0.60 9.17 -3.30
CA ALA A 68 -2.05 9.16 -3.50
C ALA A 68 -2.51 7.75 -3.87
N LEU A 69 -1.86 7.12 -4.85
CA LEU A 69 -2.19 5.75 -5.27
C LEU A 69 -1.96 4.73 -4.16
N VAL A 70 -0.85 4.84 -3.41
CA VAL A 70 -0.57 3.97 -2.25
C VAL A 70 -1.68 4.07 -1.20
N HIS A 71 -2.11 5.28 -0.88
CA HIS A 71 -3.20 5.52 0.07
C HIS A 71 -4.51 4.92 -0.43
N GLU A 72 -4.84 5.16 -1.69
CA GLU A 72 -6.06 4.67 -2.32
C GLU A 72 -6.11 3.13 -2.36
N ILE A 73 -5.01 2.49 -2.76
CA ILE A 73 -4.93 1.02 -2.75
C ILE A 73 -5.14 0.48 -1.33
N LEU A 74 -4.49 1.06 -0.30
CA LEU A 74 -4.61 0.56 1.07
C LEU A 74 -6.01 0.71 1.66
N ILE A 75 -6.79 1.70 1.23
CA ILE A 75 -8.19 1.86 1.64
C ILE A 75 -9.06 0.78 1.01
N ASN A 76 -8.88 0.50 -0.28
CA ASN A 76 -9.75 -0.42 -1.03
C ASN A 76 -9.26 -1.88 -1.00
N ALA A 77 -7.96 -2.08 -0.83
CA ALA A 77 -7.29 -3.38 -0.82
C ALA A 77 -6.34 -3.47 0.39
N PRO A 78 -6.86 -3.66 1.61
CA PRO A 78 -6.07 -3.67 2.83
C PRO A 78 -5.13 -4.88 2.86
N MET A 79 -3.85 -4.62 2.63
CA MET A 79 -2.80 -5.63 2.59
C MET A 79 -1.58 -5.24 3.43
N ARG A 80 -0.68 -6.21 3.67
CA ARG A 80 0.62 -5.88 4.31
C ARG A 80 1.43 -4.97 3.41
N PHE A 81 2.15 -4.04 4.02
CA PHE A 81 2.93 -3.04 3.28
C PHE A 81 4.01 -3.67 2.39
N GLY A 82 4.58 -4.81 2.82
CA GLY A 82 5.50 -5.61 1.99
C GLY A 82 4.84 -6.11 0.70
N ASN A 83 3.59 -6.59 0.78
CA ASN A 83 2.83 -7.02 -0.40
C ASN A 83 2.55 -5.85 -1.34
N LEU A 84 2.19 -4.69 -0.77
CA LEU A 84 1.94 -3.47 -1.55
C LEU A 84 3.17 -3.03 -2.37
N VAL A 85 4.35 -2.97 -1.75
CA VAL A 85 5.57 -2.53 -2.48
C VAL A 85 6.02 -3.55 -3.51
N GLY A 86 5.73 -4.83 -3.30
CA GLY A 86 6.00 -5.94 -4.21
C GLY A 86 4.98 -6.10 -5.34
N LEU A 87 3.99 -5.20 -5.46
CA LEU A 87 3.05 -5.26 -6.58
C LEU A 87 3.77 -5.07 -7.91
N ASN A 88 3.56 -6.05 -8.80
CA ASN A 88 4.07 -6.02 -10.16
C ASN A 88 2.88 -5.93 -11.14
N ILE A 89 2.98 -5.04 -12.12
CA ILE A 89 1.90 -4.72 -13.06
C ILE A 89 1.47 -5.95 -13.86
N HIS A 90 2.45 -6.74 -14.29
CA HIS A 90 2.19 -7.90 -15.17
C HIS A 90 1.72 -9.14 -14.39
N ARG A 91 2.07 -9.25 -13.11
CA ARG A 91 1.79 -10.43 -12.29
C ARG A 91 0.55 -10.28 -11.40
N HIS A 92 0.36 -9.09 -10.83
CA HIS A 92 -0.61 -8.88 -9.77
C HIS A 92 -1.79 -8.00 -10.17
N ILE A 93 -1.73 -7.33 -11.33
CA ILE A 93 -2.82 -6.48 -11.82
C ILE A 93 -3.50 -7.17 -12.99
N LYS A 94 -4.70 -7.69 -12.74
CA LYS A 94 -5.52 -8.32 -13.78
C LYS A 94 -6.54 -7.30 -14.29
N ARG A 95 -6.41 -6.90 -15.55
CA ARG A 95 -7.36 -6.04 -16.23
C ARG A 95 -8.34 -6.92 -17.02
N ILE A 96 -9.62 -6.75 -16.77
CA ILE A 96 -10.72 -7.44 -17.43
C ILE A 96 -11.57 -6.38 -18.12
N GLU A 97 -11.63 -6.45 -19.44
CA GLU A 97 -12.43 -5.56 -20.28
C GLU A 97 -13.68 -6.29 -20.76
N ASN A 98 -14.84 -5.72 -20.51
CA ASN A 98 -16.11 -6.24 -20.97
C ASN A 98 -16.93 -5.11 -21.59
N GLY A 99 -16.80 -4.96 -22.90
CA GLY A 99 -17.38 -3.86 -23.65
C GLY A 99 -16.87 -2.50 -23.16
N ARG A 100 -17.76 -1.69 -22.56
CA ARG A 100 -17.42 -0.36 -22.03
C ARG A 100 -16.95 -0.38 -20.56
N SER A 101 -17.03 -1.52 -19.91
CA SER A 101 -16.63 -1.63 -18.49
C SER A 101 -15.23 -2.20 -18.37
N VAL A 102 -14.42 -1.59 -17.51
CA VAL A 102 -13.10 -2.07 -17.12
C VAL A 102 -13.12 -2.43 -15.64
N ARG A 103 -12.69 -3.65 -15.33
CA ARG A 103 -12.47 -4.10 -13.96
C ARG A 103 -10.98 -4.34 -13.76
N ILE A 104 -10.46 -3.95 -12.62
CA ILE A 104 -9.09 -4.26 -12.22
C ILE A 104 -9.13 -5.03 -10.92
N ILE A 105 -8.47 -6.19 -10.93
CA ILE A 105 -8.32 -7.05 -9.77
C ILE A 105 -6.84 -7.07 -9.39
N LEU A 106 -6.55 -6.73 -8.14
CA LEU A 106 -5.24 -6.95 -7.52
C LEU A 106 -5.24 -8.37 -6.96
N ALA A 107 -4.40 -9.24 -7.50
CA ALA A 107 -4.31 -10.65 -7.12
C ALA A 107 -2.88 -10.99 -6.72
N ILE A 108 -2.68 -11.44 -5.47
CA ILE A 108 -1.36 -11.84 -4.95
C ILE A 108 -1.45 -13.31 -4.55
N PRO A 109 -0.64 -14.19 -5.16
CA PRO A 109 -0.68 -15.61 -4.88
C PRO A 109 -0.23 -15.93 -3.45
N GLU A 110 -0.73 -17.03 -2.90
CA GLU A 110 -0.51 -17.47 -1.51
C GLU A 110 0.97 -17.60 -1.14
N PHE A 111 1.82 -18.05 -2.06
CA PHE A 111 3.25 -18.24 -1.81
C PHE A 111 4.02 -16.92 -1.68
N GLU A 112 3.44 -15.79 -2.09
CA GLU A 112 4.01 -14.44 -1.90
C GLU A 112 3.48 -13.78 -0.62
N VAL A 113 2.48 -14.35 0.02
CA VAL A 113 1.83 -13.79 1.22
C VAL A 113 2.29 -14.51 2.47
N LYS A 114 2.77 -13.78 3.46
CA LYS A 114 3.38 -14.32 4.70
C LYS A 114 2.55 -15.37 5.43
N ASN A 115 1.22 -15.30 5.33
CA ASN A 115 0.29 -16.25 5.96
C ASN A 115 -0.22 -17.34 5.00
N GLY A 116 0.28 -17.39 3.77
CA GLY A 116 -0.10 -18.41 2.80
C GLY A 116 -1.56 -18.29 2.30
N GLU A 117 -2.18 -17.12 2.43
CA GLU A 117 -3.54 -16.88 1.97
C GLU A 117 -3.52 -16.06 0.69
N TYR A 118 -4.20 -16.51 -0.35
CA TYR A 118 -4.41 -15.76 -1.58
C TYR A 118 -5.14 -14.45 -1.30
N LEU A 119 -4.64 -13.35 -1.86
CA LEU A 119 -5.27 -12.04 -1.74
C LEU A 119 -5.85 -11.61 -3.07
N GLU A 120 -7.12 -11.24 -3.08
CA GLU A 120 -7.81 -10.73 -4.26
C GLU A 120 -8.69 -9.54 -3.86
N TYR A 121 -8.52 -8.43 -4.60
CA TYR A 121 -9.27 -7.20 -4.36
C TYR A 121 -9.66 -6.57 -5.69
N GLU A 122 -10.94 -6.30 -5.89
CA GLU A 122 -11.41 -5.52 -7.02
C GLU A 122 -11.30 -4.02 -6.71
N LEU A 123 -10.68 -3.27 -7.60
CA LEU A 123 -10.55 -1.82 -7.44
C LEU A 123 -11.82 -1.09 -7.90
N PRO A 124 -12.31 -0.09 -7.16
CA PRO A 124 -13.41 0.74 -7.61
C PRO A 124 -13.00 1.66 -8.77
N ALA A 125 -13.96 2.11 -9.56
CA ALA A 125 -13.73 2.87 -10.78
C ALA A 125 -12.84 4.12 -10.59
N HIS A 126 -12.92 4.81 -9.46
CA HIS A 126 -12.06 5.96 -9.18
C HIS A 126 -10.59 5.54 -8.94
N ALA A 127 -10.36 4.41 -8.27
CA ALA A 127 -9.02 3.87 -8.06
C ALA A 127 -8.41 3.34 -9.38
N ILE A 128 -9.24 2.80 -10.28
CA ILE A 128 -8.82 2.40 -11.63
C ILE A 128 -8.30 3.62 -12.40
N ARG A 129 -9.07 4.70 -12.46
CA ARG A 129 -8.62 5.94 -13.13
C ARG A 129 -7.33 6.48 -12.53
N LEU A 130 -7.19 6.46 -11.21
CA LEU A 130 -5.98 6.90 -10.53
C LEU A 130 -4.78 6.02 -10.88
N LEU A 131 -4.99 4.71 -10.97
CA LEU A 131 -3.96 3.76 -11.37
C LEU A 131 -3.53 3.99 -12.82
N ASP A 132 -4.47 4.16 -13.74
CA ASP A 132 -4.19 4.42 -15.16
C ASP A 132 -3.40 5.72 -15.35
N ASP A 133 -3.85 6.83 -14.76
CA ASP A 133 -3.12 8.10 -14.78
C ASP A 133 -1.70 7.96 -14.19
N TYR A 134 -1.54 7.18 -13.13
CA TYR A 134 -0.22 6.95 -12.54
C TYR A 134 0.68 6.15 -13.49
N LEU A 135 0.17 5.07 -14.08
CA LEU A 135 0.93 4.20 -14.97
C LEU A 135 1.37 4.94 -16.22
N GLU A 136 0.50 5.74 -16.81
CA GLU A 136 0.74 6.44 -18.07
C GLU A 136 1.60 7.71 -17.89
N THR A 137 1.34 8.47 -16.84
CA THR A 137 1.88 9.83 -16.71
C THR A 137 3.01 9.94 -15.69
N TYR A 138 2.83 9.38 -14.49
CA TYR A 138 3.73 9.67 -13.37
C TYR A 138 4.75 8.57 -13.08
N ARG A 139 4.39 7.32 -13.30
CA ARG A 139 5.29 6.18 -13.06
C ARG A 139 6.54 6.24 -13.95
N PRO A 140 6.46 6.59 -15.28
CA PRO A 140 7.64 6.69 -16.13
C PRO A 140 8.68 7.70 -15.60
N ILE A 141 8.24 8.79 -14.95
CA ILE A 141 9.13 9.80 -14.34
C ILE A 141 9.94 9.21 -13.17
N LEU A 142 9.42 8.17 -12.52
CA LEU A 142 10.07 7.49 -11.38
C LEU A 142 10.92 6.30 -11.82
N GLN A 143 10.66 5.76 -13.01
CA GLN A 143 11.36 4.61 -13.59
C GLN A 143 12.85 4.94 -13.79
N LYS A 144 13.71 3.93 -13.57
CA LYS A 144 15.13 3.98 -13.86
C LYS A 144 15.51 2.72 -14.63
N GLY A 145 16.19 2.91 -15.76
CA GLY A 145 16.61 1.82 -16.62
C GLY A 145 15.44 1.01 -17.18
N GLU A 146 15.65 -0.28 -17.39
CA GLU A 146 14.63 -1.19 -17.92
C GLU A 146 13.47 -1.36 -16.94
N ASP A 147 12.26 -1.51 -17.51
CA ASP A 147 11.04 -1.67 -16.73
C ASP A 147 10.85 -3.12 -16.26
N ALA A 148 11.18 -3.38 -15.01
CA ALA A 148 10.93 -4.66 -14.35
C ALA A 148 9.44 -4.88 -13.97
N GLY A 149 8.53 -4.00 -14.37
CA GLY A 149 7.09 -4.12 -14.12
C GLY A 149 6.66 -3.81 -12.68
N TRP A 150 7.51 -3.25 -11.82
CA TRP A 150 7.10 -2.88 -10.47
C TRP A 150 6.13 -1.71 -10.49
N LEU A 151 4.98 -1.84 -9.82
CA LEU A 151 4.03 -0.74 -9.69
C LEU A 151 4.68 0.48 -9.05
N PHE A 152 5.50 0.26 -8.03
CA PHE A 152 6.27 1.30 -7.35
C PHE A 152 7.76 1.11 -7.59
N PRO A 153 8.33 1.71 -8.68
CA PRO A 153 9.73 1.56 -9.00
C PRO A 153 10.63 2.16 -7.92
N GLY A 154 11.75 1.48 -7.66
CA GLY A 154 12.74 1.85 -6.66
C GLY A 154 13.73 2.91 -7.14
N ALA A 155 14.70 3.21 -6.28
CA ALA A 155 15.84 4.06 -6.63
C ALA A 155 16.93 3.28 -7.38
N ILE A 156 16.95 1.96 -7.24
CA ILE A 156 17.87 1.02 -7.90
C ILE A 156 17.10 0.40 -9.07
N GLU A 157 17.73 0.34 -10.21
CA GLU A 157 17.22 -0.29 -11.41
C GLU A 157 16.79 -1.75 -11.14
N GLY A 158 15.69 -2.18 -11.77
CA GLY A 158 15.15 -3.53 -11.62
C GLY A 158 14.54 -3.86 -10.26
N ARG A 159 14.56 -2.95 -9.29
CA ARG A 159 14.01 -3.18 -7.94
C ARG A 159 12.77 -2.32 -7.68
N HIS A 160 11.84 -2.88 -6.89
CA HIS A 160 10.73 -2.11 -6.34
C HIS A 160 11.20 -1.12 -5.27
N LYS A 161 10.35 -0.18 -4.92
CA LYS A 161 10.61 0.81 -3.89
C LYS A 161 10.82 0.15 -2.53
N ASN A 162 11.76 0.69 -1.75
CA ASN A 162 12.01 0.20 -0.40
C ASN A 162 10.78 0.42 0.50
N GLU A 163 10.38 -0.63 1.22
CA GLU A 163 9.18 -0.64 2.06
C GLU A 163 9.22 0.44 3.14
N VAL A 164 10.34 0.57 3.85
CA VAL A 164 10.50 1.55 4.93
C VAL A 164 10.36 2.96 4.37
N THR A 165 11.03 3.24 3.26
CA THR A 165 10.98 4.56 2.60
C THR A 165 9.55 4.93 2.18
N LEU A 166 8.81 4.01 1.53
CA LEU A 166 7.45 4.31 1.07
C LEU A 166 6.50 4.49 2.24
N ARG A 167 6.63 3.65 3.27
CA ARG A 167 5.84 3.76 4.51
C ARG A 167 6.06 5.09 5.21
N GLU A 168 7.31 5.51 5.37
CA GLU A 168 7.62 6.81 5.98
C GLU A 168 7.09 7.98 5.16
N GLN A 169 7.18 7.91 3.83
CA GLN A 169 6.65 8.94 2.95
C GLN A 169 5.13 9.06 3.06
N LEU A 170 4.41 7.93 3.16
CA LEU A 170 2.97 7.94 3.40
C LEU A 170 2.64 8.47 4.80
N CYS A 171 3.30 7.98 5.85
CA CYS A 171 3.07 8.45 7.21
C CYS A 171 3.31 9.97 7.36
N LYS A 172 4.35 10.51 6.71
CA LYS A 172 4.60 11.96 6.68
C LYS A 172 3.49 12.72 5.95
N ALA A 173 2.97 12.16 4.84
CA ALA A 173 1.84 12.76 4.13
C ALA A 173 0.56 12.77 4.97
N VAL A 174 0.22 11.64 5.61
CA VAL A 174 -0.92 11.56 6.53
C VAL A 174 -0.79 12.61 7.63
N LYS A 175 0.34 12.64 8.36
CA LYS A 175 0.55 13.61 9.47
C LYS A 175 0.47 15.08 9.03
N LYS A 176 0.86 15.38 7.80
CA LYS A 176 0.86 16.75 7.28
C LYS A 176 -0.53 17.20 6.86
N HIS A 177 -1.37 16.29 6.41
CA HIS A 177 -2.66 16.61 5.76
C HIS A 177 -3.87 16.15 6.59
N THR A 178 -3.67 15.39 7.66
CA THR A 178 -4.67 15.04 8.67
C THR A 178 -4.37 15.69 10.00
#